data_7efa97fba526b1ba8aefccb18fef7299
#
_entry.id   7efa97fba526b1ba8aefccb18fef7299
#
_cell.length_a   1.000
_cell.length_b   1.000
_cell.length_c   1.000
_cell.angle_alpha   90.00
_cell.angle_beta   90.00
_cell.angle_gamma   90.00
#
_symmetry.space_group_name_H-M   'P 1'
#
loop_
_entity.id
_entity.type
_entity.pdbx_description
1 polymer ?
#
loop_
_entity_poly.entity_id
_entity_poly.type
_entity_poly.pdbx_seq_one_letter_code
_entity_poly.pdbx_strand_id
1 'polypeptide(L)'
;AVLNELAKDDGNSVIFIDEIHTLVGAGKTDGAMDAGNMLKPALARGELHCIGATTLDEYRQYIEKDAALERRFQKVLVDEPSVEATIAILRGLQERYEIHHGVDITDPAIVAAAELSNRYITDRFLPDKAIDLIDEAASRIKM
;
A
#
# COMPACT_ATOMS: atom_id res chain seq x y z
N ALA A 1 6.01 22.14 -6.31
CA ALA A 1 4.69 22.65 -5.96
C ALA A 1 4.13 21.95 -4.73
N VAL A 2 3.79 20.64 -4.79
CA VAL A 2 3.13 19.91 -3.70
C VAL A 2 3.89 19.95 -2.37
N LEU A 3 5.20 19.69 -2.38
CA LEU A 3 6.01 19.70 -1.13
C LEU A 3 6.05 21.10 -0.48
N ASN A 4 6.05 22.15 -1.28
CA ASN A 4 6.02 23.51 -0.76
C ASN A 4 4.66 23.89 -0.16
N GLU A 5 3.57 23.34 -0.68
CA GLU A 5 2.23 23.53 -0.13
C GLU A 5 2.07 22.77 1.19
N LEU A 6 2.58 21.55 1.25
CA LEU A 6 2.59 20.74 2.48
C LEU A 6 3.43 21.37 3.60
N ALA A 7 4.58 21.94 3.26
CA ALA A 7 5.43 22.65 4.22
C ALA A 7 4.74 23.89 4.81
N LYS A 8 3.81 24.51 4.09
CA LYS A 8 3.03 25.66 4.57
C LYS A 8 1.86 25.29 5.49
N ASP A 9 1.50 24.01 5.56
CA ASP A 9 0.36 23.53 6.32
C ASP A 9 0.69 23.22 7.80
N ASP A 10 1.87 23.67 8.27
CA ASP A 10 2.35 23.54 9.66
C ASP A 10 2.23 22.12 10.24
N GLY A 11 2.42 21.10 9.40
CA GLY A 11 2.42 19.70 9.84
C GLY A 11 1.02 19.09 10.06
N ASN A 12 -0.04 19.73 9.61
CA ASN A 12 -1.41 19.19 9.72
C ASN A 12 -1.74 18.15 8.65
N SER A 13 -0.93 18.06 7.60
CA SER A 13 -1.10 17.10 6.51
C SER A 13 -0.09 15.96 6.59
N VAL A 14 -0.54 14.75 6.25
CA VAL A 14 0.32 13.56 6.09
C VAL A 14 0.33 13.17 4.62
N ILE A 15 1.51 13.06 4.03
CA ILE A 15 1.65 12.56 2.66
C ILE A 15 1.90 11.04 2.68
N PHE A 16 1.22 10.33 1.80
CA PHE A 16 1.52 8.92 1.52
C PHE A 16 2.30 8.80 0.20
N ILE A 17 3.43 8.11 0.25
CA ILE A 17 4.29 7.88 -0.92
C ILE A 17 4.44 6.37 -1.10
N ASP A 18 3.81 5.84 -2.13
CA ASP A 18 4.01 4.45 -2.54
C ASP A 18 5.35 4.30 -3.27
N GLU A 19 5.97 3.14 -3.13
CA GLU A 19 7.27 2.85 -3.72
C GLU A 19 8.32 3.95 -3.45
N ILE A 20 8.42 4.38 -2.19
CA ILE A 20 9.29 5.51 -1.79
C ILE A 20 10.75 5.33 -2.20
N HIS A 21 11.22 4.09 -2.38
CA HIS A 21 12.56 3.78 -2.87
C HIS A 21 12.85 4.39 -4.25
N THR A 22 11.84 4.61 -5.08
CA THR A 22 12.02 5.24 -6.40
C THR A 22 12.43 6.70 -6.30
N LEU A 23 12.06 7.38 -5.23
CA LEU A 23 12.41 8.78 -4.99
C LEU A 23 13.80 8.97 -4.37
N VAL A 24 14.32 7.95 -3.67
CA VAL A 24 15.49 8.11 -2.81
C VAL A 24 16.74 7.38 -3.30
N GLY A 25 16.72 6.70 -4.42
CA GLY A 25 17.94 6.06 -4.92
C GLY A 25 17.80 5.03 -6.01
N ALA A 26 16.60 4.50 -6.24
CA ALA A 26 16.36 3.47 -7.25
C ALA A 26 16.19 4.03 -8.67
N GLY A 27 15.88 5.31 -8.80
CA GLY A 27 15.71 5.99 -10.08
C GLY A 27 16.97 6.75 -10.51
N LYS A 28 17.59 6.33 -11.59
CA LYS A 28 18.70 7.07 -12.23
C LYS A 28 18.23 8.20 -13.15
N THR A 29 16.96 8.58 -13.06
CA THR A 29 16.41 9.68 -13.86
C THR A 29 16.54 10.99 -13.08
N ASP A 30 16.88 12.07 -13.75
CA ASP A 30 17.12 13.39 -13.15
C ASP A 30 15.95 13.88 -12.28
N GLY A 31 14.69 13.57 -12.65
CA GLY A 31 13.52 13.95 -11.88
C GLY A 31 13.35 13.24 -10.54
N ALA A 32 13.80 11.99 -10.42
CA ALA A 32 13.74 11.22 -9.16
C ALA A 32 14.81 11.69 -8.18
N MET A 33 15.99 12.09 -8.64
CA MET A 33 17.03 12.67 -7.81
C MET A 33 16.60 14.01 -7.22
N ASP A 34 15.92 14.85 -7.98
CA ASP A 34 15.41 16.14 -7.51
C ASP A 34 14.36 15.97 -6.42
N ALA A 35 13.44 15.01 -6.56
CA ALA A 35 12.43 14.72 -5.55
C ALA A 35 13.03 14.19 -4.25
N GLY A 36 14.01 13.30 -4.32
CA GLY A 36 14.77 12.80 -3.17
C GLY A 36 15.53 13.90 -2.45
N ASN A 37 16.17 14.80 -3.18
CA ASN A 37 16.91 15.93 -2.63
C ASN A 37 16.00 16.97 -1.96
N MET A 38 14.74 17.07 -2.36
CA MET A 38 13.75 17.93 -1.69
C MET A 38 13.11 17.24 -0.47
N LEU A 39 12.89 15.93 -0.52
CA LEU A 39 12.25 15.16 0.54
C LEU A 39 13.12 15.05 1.79
N LYS A 40 14.41 14.76 1.63
CA LYS A 40 15.35 14.59 2.76
C LYS A 40 15.43 15.81 3.68
N PRO A 41 15.62 17.04 3.18
CA PRO A 41 15.65 18.22 4.04
C PRO A 41 14.30 18.50 4.74
N ALA A 42 13.19 18.31 4.07
CA ALA A 42 11.86 18.52 4.64
C ALA A 42 11.55 17.55 5.78
N LEU A 43 11.93 16.27 5.62
CA LEU A 43 11.85 15.27 6.69
C LEU A 43 12.79 15.61 7.86
N ALA A 44 14.02 16.06 7.56
CA ALA A 44 15.00 16.42 8.55
C ALA A 44 14.56 17.58 9.44
N ARG A 45 13.85 18.55 8.90
CA ARG A 45 13.34 19.72 9.63
C ARG A 45 12.01 19.46 10.35
N GLY A 46 11.40 18.27 10.19
CA GLY A 46 10.08 17.98 10.75
C GLY A 46 8.93 18.74 10.09
N GLU A 47 9.16 19.31 8.92
CA GLU A 47 8.16 20.07 8.15
C GLU A 47 7.20 19.18 7.38
N LEU A 48 7.53 17.89 7.26
CA LEU A 48 6.77 16.93 6.48
C LEU A 48 6.49 15.69 7.31
N HIS A 49 5.20 15.33 7.41
CA HIS A 49 4.77 14.05 7.92
C HIS A 49 4.50 13.11 6.74
N CYS A 50 5.23 11.98 6.69
CA CYS A 50 5.22 11.09 5.54
C CYS A 50 5.04 9.64 5.96
N ILE A 51 4.17 8.93 5.25
CA ILE A 51 4.08 7.48 5.28
C ILE A 51 4.63 6.97 3.96
N GLY A 52 5.76 6.26 3.99
CA GLY A 52 6.36 5.65 2.82
C GLY A 52 6.09 4.15 2.78
N ALA A 53 5.72 3.63 1.62
CA ALA A 53 5.56 2.20 1.40
C ALA A 53 6.64 1.68 0.45
N THR A 54 7.17 0.49 0.75
CA THR A 54 8.18 -0.18 -0.06
C THR A 54 8.22 -1.68 0.26
N THR A 55 8.98 -2.45 -0.48
CA THR A 55 9.27 -3.86 -0.14
C THR A 55 10.44 -3.97 0.82
N LEU A 56 10.59 -5.12 1.49
CA LEU A 56 11.72 -5.37 2.39
C LEU A 56 13.06 -5.33 1.66
N ASP A 57 13.13 -5.87 0.46
CA ASP A 57 14.38 -5.92 -0.32
C ASP A 57 14.82 -4.53 -0.76
N GLU A 58 13.89 -3.72 -1.25
CA GLU A 58 14.16 -2.34 -1.66
C GLU A 58 14.43 -1.43 -0.47
N TYR A 59 13.78 -1.65 0.67
CA TYR A 59 14.10 -0.97 1.91
C TYR A 59 15.56 -1.21 2.30
N ARG A 60 16.02 -2.47 2.33
CA ARG A 60 17.41 -2.83 2.65
C ARG A 60 18.40 -2.26 1.65
N GLN A 61 18.04 -2.24 0.39
CA GLN A 61 18.94 -1.81 -0.68
C GLN A 61 19.09 -0.28 -0.75
N TYR A 62 18.02 0.48 -0.55
CA TYR A 62 18.00 1.92 -0.82
C TYR A 62 17.77 2.79 0.41
N ILE A 63 16.98 2.36 1.38
CA ILE A 63 16.59 3.19 2.52
C ILE A 63 17.47 2.92 3.74
N GLU A 64 17.69 1.67 4.10
CA GLU A 64 18.50 1.28 5.25
C GLU A 64 19.95 1.76 5.15
N LYS A 65 20.48 1.82 3.95
CA LYS A 65 21.84 2.31 3.68
C LYS A 65 21.97 3.83 3.71
N ASP A 66 20.87 4.55 3.65
CA ASP A 66 20.84 6.00 3.74
C ASP A 66 20.56 6.42 5.20
N ALA A 67 21.59 6.76 5.94
CA ALA A 67 21.50 7.11 7.35
C ALA A 67 20.57 8.31 7.61
N ALA A 68 20.46 9.25 6.67
CA ALA A 68 19.59 10.40 6.79
C ALA A 68 18.10 10.02 6.72
N LEU A 69 17.76 9.04 5.89
CA LEU A 69 16.38 8.53 5.76
C LEU A 69 16.03 7.55 6.87
N GLU A 70 16.92 6.63 7.19
CA GLU A 70 16.67 5.61 8.20
C GLU A 70 16.32 6.23 9.56
N ARG A 71 16.98 7.32 9.94
CA ARG A 71 16.71 8.04 11.19
C ARG A 71 15.36 8.75 11.22
N ARG A 72 14.73 8.99 10.06
CA ARG A 72 13.52 9.81 9.92
C ARG A 72 12.26 8.98 9.82
N PHE A 73 12.40 7.68 9.58
CA PHE A 73 11.27 6.77 9.44
C PHE A 73 11.25 5.71 10.53
N GLN A 74 10.08 5.53 11.14
CA GLN A 74 9.79 4.37 11.98
C GLN A 74 9.33 3.22 11.08
N LYS A 75 9.99 2.07 11.18
CA LYS A 75 9.62 0.88 10.42
C LYS A 75 8.33 0.25 10.96
N VAL A 76 7.41 -0.05 10.07
CA VAL A 76 6.20 -0.83 10.35
C VAL A 76 6.14 -1.97 9.35
N LEU A 77 6.34 -3.20 9.81
CA LEU A 77 6.23 -4.38 8.97
C LEU A 77 4.75 -4.73 8.76
N VAL A 78 4.36 -4.86 7.50
CA VAL A 78 3.01 -5.28 7.11
C VAL A 78 3.10 -6.71 6.58
N ASP A 79 2.70 -7.66 7.40
CA ASP A 79 2.68 -9.07 7.04
C ASP A 79 1.40 -9.46 6.29
N GLU A 80 1.45 -10.60 5.58
CA GLU A 80 0.28 -11.22 4.99
C GLU A 80 -0.76 -11.54 6.10
N PRO A 81 -2.03 -11.11 5.95
CA PRO A 81 -3.06 -11.43 6.92
C PRO A 81 -3.40 -12.93 6.93
N SER A 82 -3.89 -13.43 8.05
CA SER A 82 -4.47 -14.77 8.14
C SER A 82 -5.75 -14.89 7.30
N VAL A 83 -6.23 -16.12 7.11
CA VAL A 83 -7.52 -16.36 6.45
C VAL A 83 -8.65 -15.66 7.21
N GLU A 84 -8.68 -15.77 8.54
CA GLU A 84 -9.70 -15.10 9.38
C GLU A 84 -9.64 -13.58 9.26
N ALA A 85 -8.45 -12.99 9.29
CA ALA A 85 -8.26 -11.55 9.11
C ALA A 85 -8.69 -11.10 7.71
N THR A 86 -8.40 -11.90 6.68
CA THR A 86 -8.85 -11.66 5.30
C THR A 86 -10.36 -11.67 5.19
N ILE A 87 -11.05 -12.61 5.83
CA ILE A 87 -12.52 -12.66 5.86
C ILE A 87 -13.09 -11.34 6.45
N ALA A 88 -12.50 -10.85 7.54
CA ALA A 88 -12.91 -9.59 8.14
C ALA A 88 -12.69 -8.40 7.19
N ILE A 89 -11.58 -8.37 6.47
CA ILE A 89 -11.30 -7.35 5.45
C ILE A 89 -12.35 -7.40 4.32
N LEU A 90 -12.63 -8.59 3.81
CA LEU A 90 -13.61 -8.77 2.73
C LEU A 90 -15.03 -8.36 3.15
N ARG A 91 -15.43 -8.66 4.40
CA ARG A 91 -16.71 -8.19 4.95
C ARG A 91 -16.78 -6.65 4.99
N GLY A 92 -15.68 -6.00 5.32
CA GLY A 92 -15.60 -4.54 5.28
C GLY A 92 -15.68 -3.93 3.87
N LEU A 93 -15.32 -4.69 2.85
CA LEU A 93 -15.35 -4.26 1.44
C LEU A 93 -16.63 -4.69 0.71
N GLN A 94 -17.40 -5.62 1.27
CA GLN A 94 -18.56 -6.27 0.64
C GLN A 94 -19.50 -5.28 -0.02
N GLU A 95 -20.00 -4.32 0.72
CA GLU A 95 -20.98 -3.33 0.23
C GLU A 95 -20.46 -2.54 -0.98
N ARG A 96 -19.18 -2.18 -0.97
CA ARG A 96 -18.57 -1.43 -2.09
C ARG A 96 -18.53 -2.26 -3.36
N TYR A 97 -18.19 -3.54 -3.26
CA TYR A 97 -18.15 -4.46 -4.40
C TYR A 97 -19.55 -4.81 -4.89
N GLU A 98 -20.51 -4.98 -3.98
CA GLU A 98 -21.92 -5.18 -4.33
C GLU A 98 -22.47 -4.00 -5.14
N ILE A 99 -22.21 -2.77 -4.70
CA ILE A 99 -22.62 -1.54 -5.41
C ILE A 99 -21.92 -1.45 -6.78
N HIS A 100 -20.62 -1.68 -6.81
CA HIS A 100 -19.82 -1.57 -8.04
C HIS A 100 -20.27 -2.54 -9.12
N HIS A 101 -20.49 -3.79 -8.76
CA HIS A 101 -20.88 -4.85 -9.69
C HIS A 101 -22.41 -4.99 -9.83
N GLY A 102 -23.19 -4.44 -8.90
CA GLY A 102 -24.65 -4.59 -8.88
C GLY A 102 -25.11 -6.03 -8.67
N VAL A 103 -24.42 -6.75 -7.80
CA VAL A 103 -24.70 -8.14 -7.40
C VAL A 103 -24.65 -8.26 -5.89
N ASP A 104 -25.36 -9.23 -5.33
CA ASP A 104 -25.27 -9.57 -3.92
C ASP A 104 -24.11 -10.54 -3.68
N ILE A 105 -23.30 -10.27 -2.68
CA ILE A 105 -22.17 -11.13 -2.27
C ILE A 105 -22.51 -11.74 -0.92
N THR A 106 -22.73 -13.06 -0.89
CA THR A 106 -23.09 -13.75 0.34
C THR A 106 -21.89 -13.94 1.27
N ASP A 107 -22.13 -14.09 2.57
CA ASP A 107 -21.06 -14.37 3.54
C ASP A 107 -20.32 -15.68 3.23
N PRO A 108 -21.00 -16.80 2.86
CA PRO A 108 -20.30 -18.00 2.40
C PRO A 108 -19.38 -17.78 1.18
N ALA A 109 -19.73 -16.88 0.28
CA ALA A 109 -18.87 -16.53 -0.86
C ALA A 109 -17.59 -15.79 -0.40
N ILE A 110 -17.72 -14.91 0.58
CA ILE A 110 -16.57 -14.23 1.21
C ILE A 110 -15.63 -15.23 1.87
N VAL A 111 -16.18 -16.14 2.68
CA VAL A 111 -15.40 -17.19 3.33
C VAL A 111 -14.70 -18.09 2.30
N ALA A 112 -15.43 -18.51 1.27
CA ALA A 112 -14.87 -19.33 0.18
C ALA A 112 -13.75 -18.60 -0.57
N ALA A 113 -13.90 -17.31 -0.84
CA ALA A 113 -12.86 -16.53 -1.52
C ALA A 113 -11.55 -16.49 -0.71
N ALA A 114 -11.62 -16.30 0.60
CA ALA A 114 -10.46 -16.31 1.47
C ALA A 114 -9.82 -17.70 1.57
N GLU A 115 -10.62 -18.74 1.82
CA GLU A 115 -10.12 -20.12 2.00
C GLU A 115 -9.56 -20.70 0.70
N LEU A 116 -10.27 -20.57 -0.41
CA LEU A 116 -9.86 -21.13 -1.71
C LEU A 116 -8.67 -20.41 -2.31
N SER A 117 -8.60 -19.09 -2.20
CA SER A 117 -7.43 -18.34 -2.64
C SER A 117 -6.18 -18.73 -1.84
N ASN A 118 -6.32 -18.90 -0.54
CA ASN A 118 -5.22 -19.35 0.32
C ASN A 118 -4.73 -20.76 -0.06
N ARG A 119 -5.63 -21.66 -0.39
CA ARG A 119 -5.31 -23.05 -0.73
C ARG A 119 -4.74 -23.23 -2.12
N TYR A 120 -5.30 -22.54 -3.13
CA TYR A 120 -5.04 -22.85 -4.53
C TYR A 120 -4.22 -21.78 -5.27
N ILE A 121 -4.21 -20.54 -4.80
CA ILE A 121 -3.40 -19.48 -5.39
C ILE A 121 -2.16 -19.29 -4.53
N THR A 122 -1.05 -19.90 -4.95
CA THR A 122 0.18 -19.96 -4.16
C THR A 122 1.25 -18.94 -4.57
N ASP A 123 1.07 -18.27 -5.69
CA ASP A 123 1.99 -17.26 -6.26
C ASP A 123 1.61 -15.82 -5.91
N ARG A 124 0.54 -15.63 -5.14
CA ARG A 124 0.02 -14.32 -4.72
C ARG A 124 -0.32 -14.35 -3.24
N PHE A 125 -0.56 -13.18 -2.66
CA PHE A 125 -0.76 -13.00 -1.23
C PHE A 125 -2.19 -12.59 -0.87
N LEU A 126 -2.61 -12.94 0.35
CA LEU A 126 -3.79 -12.38 0.97
C LEU A 126 -3.50 -10.92 1.39
N PRO A 127 -4.45 -9.99 1.39
CA PRO A 127 -5.87 -10.20 1.02
C PRO A 127 -6.14 -10.10 -0.49
N ASP A 128 -5.18 -9.64 -1.29
CA ASP A 128 -5.39 -9.27 -2.70
C ASP A 128 -5.93 -10.42 -3.54
N LYS A 129 -5.36 -11.62 -3.42
CA LYS A 129 -5.83 -12.79 -4.19
C LYS A 129 -7.28 -13.19 -3.86
N ALA A 130 -7.74 -12.95 -2.63
CA ALA A 130 -9.14 -13.19 -2.25
C ALA A 130 -10.07 -12.09 -2.78
N ILE A 131 -9.62 -10.85 -2.75
CA ILE A 131 -10.33 -9.69 -3.33
C ILE A 131 -10.51 -9.90 -4.83
N ASP A 132 -9.47 -10.30 -5.54
CA ASP A 132 -9.52 -10.56 -6.98
C ASP A 132 -10.48 -11.69 -7.34
N LEU A 133 -10.58 -12.75 -6.52
CA LEU A 133 -11.57 -13.81 -6.73
C LEU A 133 -13.00 -13.29 -6.65
N ILE A 134 -13.31 -12.42 -5.70
CA ILE A 134 -14.63 -11.79 -5.57
C ILE A 134 -14.90 -10.89 -6.77
N ASP A 135 -13.94 -10.07 -7.15
CA ASP A 135 -14.07 -9.13 -8.25
C ASP A 135 -14.32 -9.85 -9.58
N GLU A 136 -13.53 -10.89 -9.86
CA GLU A 136 -13.66 -11.72 -11.06
C GLU A 136 -14.99 -12.48 -11.09
N ALA A 137 -15.39 -13.10 -9.97
CA ALA A 137 -16.66 -13.83 -9.89
C ALA A 137 -17.85 -12.90 -10.08
N ALA A 138 -17.85 -11.74 -9.44
CA ALA A 138 -18.91 -10.74 -9.57
C ALA A 138 -19.01 -10.20 -11.00
N SER A 139 -17.89 -9.97 -11.66
CA SER A 139 -17.84 -9.56 -13.07
C SER A 139 -18.47 -10.60 -13.99
N ARG A 140 -18.22 -11.89 -13.76
CA ARG A 140 -18.75 -12.98 -14.59
C ARG A 140 -20.24 -13.20 -14.46
N ILE A 141 -20.83 -12.95 -13.28
CA ILE A 141 -22.26 -13.10 -13.08
C ILE A 141 -23.07 -12.14 -13.95
N LYS A 142 -22.50 -10.98 -14.26
CA LYS A 142 -23.17 -9.98 -15.13
C LYS A 142 -23.08 -10.25 -16.62
N MET A 143 -22.18 -11.11 -17.03
CA MET A 143 -22.05 -11.50 -18.42
C MET A 143 -23.01 -12.64 -18.81
#